data_6eccbd1c1a7d2a56ffe8d81ce1823858
#
_entry.id   6eccbd1c1a7d2a56ffe8d81ce1823858
#
_cell.length_a   1.000
_cell.length_b   1.000
_cell.length_c   1.000
_cell.angle_alpha   90.00
_cell.angle_beta   90.00
_cell.angle_gamma   90.00
#
_symmetry.space_group_name_H-M   'P 1'
#
loop_
_entity.id
_entity.type
_entity.pdbx_description
1 polymer ?
#
loop_
_entity_poly.entity_id
_entity_poly.type
_entity_poly.pdbx_seq_one_letter_code
_entity_poly.pdbx_strand_id
1 'polypeptide(L)'
;DNQRISVTQRQSVLDALTLRDAGRNAAQIKQVLEEQKMDSSIYITLETLKYLKKGGRITPAAAAIGTVLNLKPVLQIQGEKLDAYSKTRGKKQAKRVMLKAMQNDWENRFAEYVKRGEMCLQSAYTGNEEEALEFKKEIAEAFPGIEIVQNPLSLSVACHIGHGAIAVACSRKVVVD
;
A
#
# COMPACT_ATOMS: atom_id res chain seq x y z
N ASP A 1 -9.08 1.53 15.52
CA ASP A 1 -8.16 1.97 14.45
C ASP A 1 -7.47 0.75 13.84
N ASN A 2 -7.67 0.53 12.54
CA ASN A 2 -7.08 -0.61 11.83
C ASN A 2 -5.79 -0.27 11.07
N GLN A 3 -5.23 0.91 11.26
CA GLN A 3 -3.93 1.36 10.72
C GLN A 3 -3.78 1.21 9.20
N ARG A 4 -4.88 1.15 8.45
CA ARG A 4 -4.90 1.10 6.99
C ARG A 4 -5.15 2.48 6.39
N ILE A 5 -4.68 2.69 5.17
CA ILE A 5 -4.82 3.96 4.44
C ILE A 5 -4.98 3.70 2.94
N SER A 6 -5.57 4.64 2.19
CA SER A 6 -5.68 4.60 0.72
C SER A 6 -6.42 3.35 0.24
N VAL A 7 -5.86 2.61 -0.71
CA VAL A 7 -6.47 1.41 -1.31
C VAL A 7 -6.69 0.29 -0.27
N THR A 8 -5.84 0.16 0.74
CA THR A 8 -6.03 -0.81 1.82
C THR A 8 -7.16 -0.37 2.77
N GLN A 9 -7.36 0.95 3.00
CA GLN A 9 -8.51 1.46 3.73
C GLN A 9 -9.81 1.29 2.94
N ARG A 10 -9.77 1.48 1.60
CA ARG A 10 -10.91 1.15 0.74
C ARG A 10 -11.35 -0.31 0.94
N GLN A 11 -10.40 -1.25 0.99
CA GLN A 11 -10.72 -2.65 1.28
C GLN A 11 -11.37 -2.82 2.65
N SER A 12 -10.88 -2.14 3.69
CA SER A 12 -11.52 -2.20 5.01
C SER A 12 -12.98 -1.72 5.02
N VAL A 13 -13.32 -0.74 4.18
CA VAL A 13 -14.71 -0.29 4.04
C VAL A 13 -15.56 -1.38 3.37
N LEU A 14 -15.04 -2.04 2.33
CA LEU A 14 -15.73 -3.16 1.67
C LEU A 14 -15.88 -4.35 2.62
N ASP A 15 -14.87 -4.65 3.41
CA ASP A 15 -14.92 -5.70 4.44
C ASP A 15 -15.98 -5.40 5.50
N ALA A 16 -16.09 -4.14 5.95
CA ALA A 16 -17.12 -3.71 6.87
C ALA A 16 -18.54 -3.89 6.28
N LEU A 17 -18.73 -3.59 5.00
CA LEU A 17 -20.00 -3.82 4.29
C LEU A 17 -20.32 -5.32 4.21
N THR A 18 -19.34 -6.15 3.84
CA THR A 18 -19.49 -7.61 3.79
C THR A 18 -19.90 -8.18 5.15
N LEU A 19 -19.25 -7.75 6.23
CA LEU A 19 -19.57 -8.19 7.58
C LEU A 19 -20.97 -7.73 8.04
N ARG A 20 -21.35 -6.48 7.70
CA ARG A 20 -22.69 -5.94 7.98
C ARG A 20 -23.76 -6.79 7.29
N ASP A 21 -23.56 -7.10 6.02
CA ASP A 21 -24.52 -7.85 5.22
C ASP A 21 -24.63 -9.32 5.69
N ALA A 22 -23.57 -9.82 6.35
CA ALA A 22 -23.57 -11.09 7.08
C ALA A 22 -24.16 -10.98 8.52
N GLY A 23 -24.80 -9.87 8.87
CA GLY A 23 -25.49 -9.68 10.16
C GLY A 23 -24.57 -9.34 11.35
N ARG A 24 -23.31 -8.98 11.13
CA ARG A 24 -22.41 -8.60 12.22
C ARG A 24 -22.75 -7.19 12.74
N ASN A 25 -22.74 -7.03 14.07
CA ASN A 25 -22.91 -5.71 14.69
C ASN A 25 -21.62 -4.88 14.64
N ALA A 26 -21.72 -3.59 14.97
CA ALA A 26 -20.62 -2.65 14.88
C ALA A 26 -19.39 -3.06 15.74
N ALA A 27 -19.59 -3.65 16.91
CA ALA A 27 -18.50 -4.12 17.77
C ALA A 27 -17.75 -5.30 17.13
N GLN A 28 -18.46 -6.24 16.54
CA GLN A 28 -17.88 -7.39 15.83
C GLN A 28 -17.12 -6.94 14.57
N ILE A 29 -17.69 -6.01 13.79
CA ILE A 29 -17.02 -5.42 12.63
C ILE A 29 -15.72 -4.74 13.05
N LYS A 30 -15.77 -3.89 14.07
CA LYS A 30 -14.58 -3.23 14.62
C LYS A 30 -13.52 -4.25 15.01
N GLN A 31 -13.90 -5.28 15.74
CA GLN A 31 -12.97 -6.34 16.21
C GLN A 31 -12.25 -7.00 15.03
N VAL A 32 -12.98 -7.48 14.02
CA VAL A 32 -12.39 -8.14 12.84
C VAL A 32 -11.42 -7.22 12.11
N LEU A 33 -11.80 -5.95 11.88
CA LEU A 33 -10.94 -5.01 11.17
C LEU A 33 -9.68 -4.65 11.96
N GLU A 34 -9.74 -4.60 13.29
CA GLU A 34 -8.57 -4.35 14.14
C GLU A 34 -7.66 -5.58 14.25
N GLU A 35 -8.20 -6.78 14.28
CA GLU A 35 -7.42 -8.03 14.25
C GLU A 35 -6.64 -8.18 12.95
N GLN A 36 -7.21 -7.78 11.82
CA GLN A 36 -6.60 -7.86 10.50
C GLN A 36 -5.73 -6.64 10.11
N LYS A 37 -5.47 -5.72 11.03
CA LYS A 37 -4.74 -4.48 10.73
C LYS A 37 -3.37 -4.70 10.08
N MET A 38 -2.67 -5.77 10.46
CA MET A 38 -1.34 -6.09 9.95
C MET A 38 -1.38 -7.02 8.71
N ASP A 39 -2.56 -7.49 8.28
CA ASP A 39 -2.72 -8.33 7.09
C ASP A 39 -2.74 -7.47 5.81
N SER A 40 -1.79 -6.55 5.71
CA SER A 40 -1.60 -5.68 4.55
C SER A 40 -0.15 -5.22 4.44
N SER A 41 0.26 -4.85 3.24
CA SER A 41 1.53 -4.20 2.95
C SER A 41 1.35 -3.11 1.90
N ILE A 42 2.09 -2.03 2.05
CA ILE A 42 2.19 -0.96 1.04
C ILE A 42 3.67 -0.65 0.83
N TYR A 43 4.10 -0.66 -0.43
CA TYR A 43 5.39 -0.13 -0.86
C TYR A 43 5.18 1.04 -1.79
N ILE A 44 5.82 2.17 -1.51
CA ILE A 44 5.62 3.43 -2.22
C ILE A 44 6.95 4.10 -2.52
N THR A 45 7.08 4.69 -3.70
CA THR A 45 8.17 5.63 -4.01
C THR A 45 7.61 7.01 -4.33
N LEU A 46 8.37 8.04 -4.00
CA LEU A 46 7.97 9.44 -4.01
C LEU A 46 8.97 10.29 -4.78
N GLU A 47 8.51 11.43 -5.30
CA GLU A 47 9.40 12.44 -5.86
C GLU A 47 10.21 13.17 -4.78
N THR A 48 9.60 13.41 -3.62
CA THR A 48 10.24 14.13 -2.51
C THR A 48 9.69 13.70 -1.17
N LEU A 49 10.55 13.69 -0.15
CA LEU A 49 10.16 13.45 1.25
C LEU A 49 9.77 14.73 2.01
N LYS A 50 9.83 15.89 1.34
CA LYS A 50 9.62 17.21 1.96
C LYS A 50 8.29 17.28 2.72
N TYR A 51 7.21 16.86 2.08
CA TYR A 51 5.87 16.96 2.65
C TYR A 51 5.65 15.96 3.80
N LEU A 52 6.15 14.74 3.68
CA LEU A 52 6.11 13.73 4.75
C LEU A 52 6.89 14.18 5.99
N LYS A 53 8.07 14.77 5.80
CA LYS A 53 8.87 15.35 6.90
C LYS A 53 8.08 16.45 7.61
N LYS A 54 7.55 17.40 6.84
CA LYS A 54 6.76 18.51 7.38
C LYS A 54 5.50 18.05 8.11
N GLY A 55 4.87 16.99 7.61
CA GLY A 55 3.65 16.41 8.18
C GLY A 55 3.87 15.43 9.34
N GLY A 56 5.12 15.06 9.64
CA GLY A 56 5.43 14.10 10.71
C GLY A 56 4.94 12.65 10.46
N ARG A 57 4.71 12.28 9.18
CA ARG A 57 4.19 10.96 8.78
C ARG A 57 5.27 9.97 8.35
N ILE A 58 6.51 10.27 8.68
CA ILE A 58 7.68 9.46 8.32
C ILE A 58 8.54 9.20 9.55
N THR A 59 9.16 8.03 9.62
CA THR A 59 10.11 7.73 10.69
C THR A 59 11.40 8.57 10.55
N PRO A 60 12.13 8.85 11.64
CA PRO A 60 13.41 9.56 11.57
C PRO A 60 14.42 8.89 10.64
N ALA A 61 14.46 7.55 10.62
CA ALA A 61 15.34 6.77 9.75
C ALA A 61 15.02 7.00 8.26
N ALA A 62 13.74 6.96 7.88
CA ALA A 62 13.30 7.24 6.52
C ALA A 62 13.51 8.73 6.15
N ALA A 63 13.30 9.65 7.08
CA ALA A 63 13.54 11.07 6.88
C ALA A 63 15.02 11.40 6.57
N ALA A 64 15.96 10.67 7.16
CA ALA A 64 17.39 10.86 6.92
C ALA A 64 17.81 10.52 5.47
N ILE A 65 17.13 9.57 4.82
CA ILE A 65 17.42 9.17 3.43
C ILE A 65 17.18 10.32 2.45
N GLY A 66 16.16 11.13 2.67
CA GLY A 66 15.76 12.21 1.76
C GLY A 66 16.69 13.43 1.74
N THR A 67 17.82 13.41 2.45
CA THR A 67 18.85 14.47 2.40
C THR A 67 19.86 14.24 1.29
N VAL A 68 19.88 13.06 0.68
CA VAL A 68 20.84 12.71 -0.40
C VAL A 68 20.23 13.03 -1.76
N LEU A 69 20.95 13.78 -2.56
CA LEU A 69 20.55 14.20 -3.91
C LEU A 69 20.33 12.98 -4.83
N ASN A 70 19.25 13.02 -5.62
CA ASN A 70 18.88 11.99 -6.60
C ASN A 70 18.51 10.59 -6.05
N LEU A 71 18.28 10.43 -4.75
CA LEU A 71 17.70 9.19 -4.24
C LEU A 71 16.18 9.20 -4.36
N LYS A 72 15.62 8.07 -4.84
CA LYS A 72 14.20 7.75 -4.84
C LYS A 72 13.98 6.62 -3.84
N PRO A 73 13.71 6.91 -2.57
CA PRO A 73 13.53 5.87 -1.58
C PRO A 73 12.26 5.05 -1.86
N VAL A 74 12.33 3.77 -1.58
CA VAL A 74 11.14 2.95 -1.36
C VAL A 74 10.83 2.98 0.13
N LEU A 75 9.62 3.38 0.45
CA LEU A 75 9.08 3.37 1.79
C LEU A 75 8.05 2.24 1.91
N GLN A 76 7.87 1.74 3.12
CA GLN A 76 6.83 0.76 3.45
C GLN A 76 5.87 1.31 4.50
N ILE A 77 4.64 0.82 4.50
CA ILE A 77 3.67 1.02 5.58
C ILE A 77 3.27 -0.35 6.12
N GLN A 78 3.67 -0.60 7.36
CA GLN A 78 3.26 -1.75 8.16
C GLN A 78 3.02 -1.28 9.59
N GLY A 79 2.08 -0.34 9.76
CA GLY A 79 1.78 0.35 11.01
C GLY A 79 1.44 1.81 10.77
N GLU A 80 1.69 2.68 11.73
CA GLU A 80 1.21 4.07 11.73
C GLU A 80 2.00 5.03 10.82
N LYS A 81 3.27 4.74 10.53
CA LYS A 81 4.16 5.66 9.80
C LYS A 81 4.83 4.98 8.62
N LEU A 82 5.19 5.81 7.64
CA LEU A 82 6.05 5.36 6.56
C LEU A 82 7.47 5.17 7.08
N ASP A 83 7.98 3.97 6.86
CA ASP A 83 9.34 3.60 7.22
C ASP A 83 10.21 3.34 5.99
N ALA A 84 11.52 3.37 6.18
CA ALA A 84 12.48 3.11 5.12
C ALA A 84 12.53 1.62 4.79
N TYR A 85 12.31 1.28 3.52
CA TYR A 85 12.50 -0.08 3.03
C TYR A 85 13.80 -0.22 2.23
N SER A 86 14.03 0.67 1.26
CA SER A 86 15.21 0.61 0.40
C SER A 86 15.61 1.98 -0.13
N LYS A 87 16.91 2.15 -0.40
CA LYS A 87 17.47 3.32 -1.08
C LYS A 87 17.68 2.96 -2.54
N THR A 88 17.05 3.70 -3.46
CA THR A 88 17.18 3.45 -4.89
C THR A 88 17.60 4.71 -5.65
N ARG A 89 18.18 4.51 -6.84
CA ARG A 89 18.52 5.59 -7.77
C ARG A 89 17.55 5.55 -8.94
N GLY A 90 16.58 6.48 -8.92
CA GLY A 90 15.57 6.60 -9.96
C GLY A 90 14.36 5.65 -9.83
N LYS A 91 13.24 6.04 -10.44
CA LYS A 91 11.96 5.35 -10.36
C LYS A 91 11.99 3.91 -10.89
N LYS A 92 12.73 3.66 -11.98
CA LYS A 92 12.81 2.31 -12.57
C LYS A 92 13.36 1.27 -11.58
N GLN A 93 14.38 1.66 -10.80
CA GLN A 93 14.91 0.79 -9.76
C GLN A 93 13.91 0.67 -8.58
N ALA A 94 13.26 1.77 -8.20
CA ALA A 94 12.25 1.76 -7.14
C ALA A 94 11.09 0.82 -7.46
N LYS A 95 10.53 0.89 -8.67
CA LYS A 95 9.47 -0.01 -9.15
C LYS A 95 9.88 -1.48 -9.01
N ARG A 96 11.08 -1.85 -9.48
CA ARG A 96 11.58 -3.24 -9.34
C ARG A 96 11.72 -3.69 -7.90
N VAL A 97 12.21 -2.81 -7.02
CA VAL A 97 12.33 -3.11 -5.58
C VAL A 97 10.94 -3.30 -4.95
N MET A 98 9.97 -2.44 -5.27
CA MET A 98 8.61 -2.56 -4.77
C MET A 98 7.93 -3.85 -5.22
N LEU A 99 8.07 -4.22 -6.51
CA LEU A 99 7.50 -5.48 -7.04
C LEU A 99 8.11 -6.70 -6.36
N LYS A 100 9.44 -6.73 -6.22
CA LYS A 100 10.12 -7.84 -5.52
C LYS A 100 9.71 -7.94 -4.04
N ALA A 101 9.55 -6.82 -3.36
CA ALA A 101 9.09 -6.78 -1.97
C ALA A 101 7.65 -7.30 -1.85
N MET A 102 6.77 -6.90 -2.77
CA MET A 102 5.39 -7.35 -2.81
C MET A 102 5.29 -8.85 -3.15
N GLN A 103 6.09 -9.35 -4.09
CA GLN A 103 6.18 -10.79 -4.38
C GLN A 103 6.61 -11.58 -3.16
N ASN A 104 7.64 -11.10 -2.44
CA ASN A 104 8.07 -11.76 -1.21
C ASN A 104 6.96 -11.81 -0.13
N ASP A 105 6.23 -10.72 0.06
CA ASP A 105 5.08 -10.71 0.99
C ASP A 105 3.97 -11.67 0.53
N TRP A 106 3.67 -11.69 -0.76
CA TRP A 106 2.63 -12.52 -1.37
C TRP A 106 2.95 -14.02 -1.24
N GLU A 107 4.19 -14.40 -1.49
CA GLU A 107 4.65 -15.80 -1.50
C GLU A 107 4.99 -16.34 -0.11
N ASN A 108 5.35 -15.48 0.84
CA ASN A 108 5.81 -15.89 2.16
C ASN A 108 4.86 -15.41 3.27
N ARG A 109 4.78 -14.10 3.50
CA ARG A 109 4.03 -13.54 4.63
C ARG A 109 2.53 -13.82 4.53
N PHE A 110 1.98 -13.75 3.32
CA PHE A 110 0.55 -13.92 3.08
C PHE A 110 0.19 -15.20 2.31
N ALA A 111 1.14 -16.13 2.16
CA ALA A 111 0.99 -17.34 1.35
C ALA A 111 -0.30 -18.12 1.64
N GLU A 112 -0.68 -18.27 2.92
CA GLU A 112 -1.89 -18.99 3.31
C GLU A 112 -3.17 -18.24 2.92
N TYR A 113 -3.18 -16.91 3.01
CA TYR A 113 -4.31 -16.09 2.56
C TYR A 113 -4.42 -16.08 1.03
N VAL A 114 -3.27 -16.07 0.33
CA VAL A 114 -3.23 -16.18 -1.14
C VAL A 114 -3.82 -17.50 -1.62
N LYS A 115 -3.43 -18.63 -1.01
CA LYS A 115 -3.98 -19.95 -1.34
C LYS A 115 -5.50 -20.03 -1.16
N ARG A 116 -6.05 -19.32 -0.18
CA ARG A 116 -7.50 -19.25 0.08
C ARG A 116 -8.22 -18.20 -0.75
N GLY A 117 -7.50 -17.46 -1.62
CA GLY A 117 -8.09 -16.37 -2.41
C GLY A 117 -8.53 -15.16 -1.60
N GLU A 118 -7.99 -14.98 -0.40
CA GLU A 118 -8.33 -13.91 0.54
C GLU A 118 -7.49 -12.65 0.36
N MET A 119 -6.54 -12.60 -0.58
CA MET A 119 -5.71 -11.42 -0.82
C MET A 119 -6.18 -10.59 -2.01
N CYS A 120 -6.17 -9.28 -1.84
CA CYS A 120 -6.37 -8.29 -2.91
C CYS A 120 -5.06 -7.62 -3.25
N LEU A 121 -4.75 -7.51 -4.55
CA LEU A 121 -3.62 -6.75 -5.06
C LEU A 121 -4.09 -5.37 -5.52
N GLN A 122 -3.34 -4.34 -5.16
CA GLN A 122 -3.79 -2.97 -5.28
C GLN A 122 -2.64 -2.05 -5.73
N SER A 123 -2.98 -0.91 -6.31
CA SER A 123 -2.05 0.15 -6.68
C SER A 123 -2.64 1.52 -6.36
N ALA A 124 -1.78 2.47 -6.02
CA ALA A 124 -2.18 3.85 -5.79
C ALA A 124 -1.14 4.83 -6.36
N TYR A 125 -1.60 6.05 -6.69
CA TYR A 125 -0.74 7.05 -7.31
C TYR A 125 -1.16 8.48 -7.01
N THR A 126 -0.26 9.45 -7.29
CA THR A 126 -0.58 10.88 -7.32
C THR A 126 -0.11 11.50 -8.63
N GLY A 127 -0.98 12.29 -9.25
CA GLY A 127 -0.65 13.17 -10.38
C GLY A 127 -0.66 12.46 -11.72
N ASN A 128 0.42 11.77 -12.08
CA ASN A 128 0.55 11.21 -13.43
C ASN A 128 -0.17 9.86 -13.57
N GLU A 129 -1.34 9.88 -14.22
CA GLU A 129 -2.15 8.68 -14.47
C GLU A 129 -1.51 7.75 -15.51
N GLU A 130 -0.86 8.30 -16.52
CA GLU A 130 -0.19 7.51 -17.56
C GLU A 130 0.92 6.65 -16.96
N GLU A 131 1.79 7.25 -16.13
CA GLU A 131 2.83 6.52 -15.39
C GLU A 131 2.22 5.46 -14.45
N ALA A 132 1.09 5.76 -13.83
CA ALA A 132 0.38 4.81 -12.97
C ALA A 132 -0.17 3.62 -13.75
N LEU A 133 -0.72 3.86 -14.95
CA LEU A 133 -1.21 2.80 -15.85
C LEU A 133 -0.06 1.93 -16.37
N GLU A 134 1.10 2.52 -16.69
CA GLU A 134 2.30 1.75 -17.01
C GLU A 134 2.74 0.86 -15.84
N PHE A 135 2.78 1.42 -14.63
CA PHE A 135 3.16 0.63 -13.46
C PHE A 135 2.13 -0.47 -13.15
N LYS A 136 0.84 -0.23 -13.39
CA LYS A 136 -0.18 -1.28 -13.29
C LYS A 136 0.08 -2.45 -14.24
N LYS A 137 0.58 -2.19 -15.45
CA LYS A 137 0.99 -3.26 -16.39
C LYS A 137 2.19 -4.04 -15.85
N GLU A 138 3.21 -3.35 -15.31
CA GLU A 138 4.35 -4.01 -14.68
C GLU A 138 3.93 -4.90 -13.48
N ILE A 139 2.92 -4.45 -12.69
CA ILE A 139 2.35 -5.25 -11.60
C ILE A 139 1.61 -6.47 -12.18
N ALA A 140 0.82 -6.33 -13.24
CA ALA A 140 0.10 -7.43 -13.87
C ALA A 140 1.03 -8.50 -14.45
N GLU A 141 2.17 -8.09 -14.99
CA GLU A 141 3.24 -9.01 -15.46
C GLU A 141 3.87 -9.78 -14.29
N ALA A 142 4.07 -9.12 -13.14
CA ALA A 142 4.65 -9.72 -11.94
C ALA A 142 3.67 -10.64 -11.18
N PHE A 143 2.36 -10.45 -11.38
CA PHE A 143 1.28 -11.19 -10.72
C PHE A 143 0.23 -11.65 -11.75
N PRO A 144 0.56 -12.60 -12.65
CA PRO A 144 -0.33 -13.01 -13.72
C PRO A 144 -1.63 -13.59 -13.19
N GLY A 145 -2.75 -13.15 -13.80
CA GLY A 145 -4.08 -13.62 -13.44
C GLY A 145 -4.71 -12.98 -12.20
N ILE A 146 -3.99 -12.10 -11.51
CA ILE A 146 -4.52 -11.38 -10.33
C ILE A 146 -5.11 -10.04 -10.75
N GLU A 147 -6.35 -9.77 -10.33
CA GLU A 147 -6.99 -8.47 -10.52
C GLU A 147 -6.28 -7.39 -9.69
N ILE A 148 -6.01 -6.23 -10.32
CA ILE A 148 -5.36 -5.09 -9.66
C ILE A 148 -6.36 -3.94 -9.56
N VAL A 149 -6.75 -3.60 -8.35
CA VAL A 149 -7.53 -2.39 -8.05
C VAL A 149 -6.58 -1.19 -7.96
N GLN A 150 -6.74 -0.22 -8.86
CA GLN A 150 -5.92 1.00 -8.88
C GLN A 150 -6.78 2.24 -8.65
N ASN A 151 -6.36 3.11 -7.72
CA ASN A 151 -7.03 4.38 -7.44
C ASN A 151 -6.01 5.51 -7.23
N PRO A 152 -6.36 6.76 -7.56
CA PRO A 152 -5.60 7.91 -7.11
C PRO A 152 -5.66 8.03 -5.59
N LEU A 153 -4.60 8.56 -4.99
CA LEU A 153 -4.60 8.93 -3.57
C LEU A 153 -5.59 10.08 -3.35
N SER A 154 -6.35 10.03 -2.26
CA SER A 154 -7.22 11.13 -1.87
C SER A 154 -6.42 12.42 -1.65
N LEU A 155 -7.08 13.59 -1.79
CA LEU A 155 -6.42 14.88 -1.63
C LEU A 155 -5.70 15.00 -0.28
N SER A 156 -6.32 14.53 0.80
CA SER A 156 -5.73 14.57 2.14
C SER A 156 -4.41 13.78 2.23
N VAL A 157 -4.33 12.62 1.58
CA VAL A 157 -3.11 11.82 1.52
C VAL A 157 -2.09 12.45 0.56
N ALA A 158 -2.54 12.93 -0.60
CA ALA A 158 -1.71 13.56 -1.61
C ALA A 158 -0.97 14.81 -1.08
N CYS A 159 -1.59 15.59 -0.18
CA CYS A 159 -0.95 16.74 0.48
C CYS A 159 0.28 16.34 1.32
N HIS A 160 0.31 15.12 1.86
CA HIS A 160 1.47 14.60 2.62
C HIS A 160 2.48 13.88 1.73
N ILE A 161 2.01 13.25 0.66
CA ILE A 161 2.83 12.43 -0.25
C ILE A 161 3.47 13.29 -1.33
N GLY A 162 2.76 14.27 -1.86
CA GLY A 162 3.15 15.08 -3.01
C GLY A 162 2.80 14.42 -4.35
N HIS A 163 3.08 15.15 -5.43
CA HIS A 163 2.87 14.70 -6.80
C HIS A 163 3.89 13.63 -7.21
N GLY A 164 3.49 12.73 -8.13
CA GLY A 164 4.39 11.77 -8.77
C GLY A 164 4.71 10.53 -7.92
N ALA A 165 3.93 10.24 -6.89
CA ALA A 165 4.04 9.01 -6.14
C ALA A 165 3.36 7.84 -6.87
N ILE A 166 3.95 6.66 -6.75
CA ILE A 166 3.36 5.38 -7.18
C ILE A 166 3.57 4.33 -6.10
N ALA A 167 2.57 3.48 -5.90
CA ALA A 167 2.58 2.44 -4.89
C ALA A 167 1.98 1.13 -5.39
N VAL A 168 2.51 0.02 -4.88
CA VAL A 168 1.87 -1.29 -4.91
C VAL A 168 1.50 -1.69 -3.50
N ALA A 169 0.34 -2.29 -3.34
CA ALA A 169 -0.18 -2.70 -2.04
C ALA A 169 -0.89 -4.05 -2.14
N CYS A 170 -1.00 -4.73 -1.03
CA CYS A 170 -1.92 -5.84 -0.86
C CYS A 170 -2.64 -5.74 0.48
N SER A 171 -3.80 -6.33 0.56
CA SER A 171 -4.54 -6.46 1.82
C SER A 171 -5.43 -7.69 1.82
N ARG A 172 -5.56 -8.31 2.98
CA ARG A 172 -6.54 -9.37 3.17
C ARG A 172 -7.94 -8.80 3.10
N LYS A 173 -8.83 -9.48 2.39
CA LYS A 173 -10.28 -9.26 2.37
C LYS A 173 -10.98 -10.24 3.30
N VAL A 174 -12.04 -9.80 3.92
CA VAL A 174 -12.92 -10.67 4.70
C VAL A 174 -13.68 -11.59 3.76
N VAL A 175 -13.74 -12.86 4.14
CA VAL A 175 -14.65 -13.86 3.57
C VAL A 175 -15.60 -14.27 4.67
N VAL A 176 -16.89 -14.26 4.39
CA VAL A 176 -17.95 -14.77 5.28
C VAL A 176 -18.50 -16.05 4.68
N ASP A 177 -18.66 -17.06 5.52
CA ASP A 177 -19.27 -18.33 5.17
C ASP A 177 -20.80 -18.18 5.08
#